data_0d18e2c31ffcc71ef3bfb27e6aa4395a
#
_entry.id   0d18e2c31ffcc71ef3bfb27e6aa4395a
#
_cell.length_a   1.000
_cell.length_b   1.000
_cell.length_c   1.000
_cell.angle_alpha   90.00
_cell.angle_beta   90.00
_cell.angle_gamma   90.00
#
_symmetry.space_group_name_H-M   'P 1'
#
loop_
_entity.id
_entity.type
_entity.pdbx_description
1 polymer ?
#
loop_
_entity_poly.entity_id
_entity_poly.type
_entity_poly.pdbx_seq_one_letter_code
_entity_poly.pdbx_strand_id
1 'polypeptide(L)'
;MPLPPLPKRLGSTLDAQSVRATNSSKKTASAAKKAAPAPKPASVAAPSVPTVSTPPAAVVAAEVSTATPAPAKRTARRNTPPATTAKKPIRSSKRNQAHKLFVLDTNVLLHDSNSLFKFEEHDIYLPMMVLEELDHQKKGMSEVARNARQVSRNLDGLVGDNTLDHGLPLNALGNIEAKGLLFFQTEAMDADLNVKLPLGKADNLILNVVSALKKTITDKDVVMVSKDINMRLKAKSLGLLAEDYLHDQVLDDSDLLYEGARALPDDFWRKHGKKLESWQQAGATYYRIQGPICNQLHVNEFVYTEGDQPLYAQVKEVAANTAVLATIRDYSHHKNNVWGITARNREQNFALNLLMNPDCDFVSLLGPAGTGKTLLAVATALTQTLETRLYSDIIITRATVPVGDDIGFLPGTEEEKMAPWMGALEDNLEVLHLGANNQKGGSSNSSTENSRNSTMELIRSKIQIKSMSFMRGRTFLNKFLIIDEAQNLTPKQMKTLVTRAGPGTKIVCLGNLSQIDTPYLTEGSSGLTYVVDRFMGWPHSGHITLQRGERSRLADYANDAL
;
A
#
# COMPACT_ATOMS: atom_id res chain seq x y z
N MET A 1 -11.05 51.68 15.95
CA MET A 1 -11.21 52.50 14.73
C MET A 1 -12.58 52.18 14.13
N PRO A 2 -13.42 53.16 13.79
CA PRO A 2 -14.71 52.86 13.18
C PRO A 2 -14.53 52.37 11.75
N LEU A 3 -15.41 51.47 11.32
CA LEU A 3 -15.43 50.87 9.98
C LEU A 3 -15.70 51.95 8.90
N PRO A 4 -15.09 51.85 7.72
CA PRO A 4 -15.35 52.77 6.63
C PRO A 4 -16.79 52.61 6.10
N PRO A 5 -17.41 53.71 5.61
CA PRO A 5 -18.80 53.68 5.13
C PRO A 5 -18.93 52.82 3.86
N LEU A 6 -20.08 52.15 3.73
CA LEU A 6 -20.44 51.31 2.60
C LEU A 6 -20.43 52.08 1.27
N PRO A 7 -19.98 51.47 0.16
CA PRO A 7 -19.96 52.11 -1.16
C PRO A 7 -21.38 52.43 -1.66
N LYS A 8 -21.56 53.65 -2.10
CA LYS A 8 -22.86 54.25 -2.50
C LYS A 8 -23.38 53.82 -3.90
N ARG A 9 -22.78 52.83 -4.56
CA ARG A 9 -23.29 52.30 -5.83
C ARG A 9 -23.16 50.79 -5.85
N LEU A 10 -24.29 50.12 -6.02
CA LEU A 10 -24.36 48.73 -6.42
C LEU A 10 -23.80 48.60 -7.85
N GLY A 11 -22.77 47.74 -8.03
CA GLY A 11 -22.26 47.43 -9.35
C GLY A 11 -23.33 46.68 -10.16
N SER A 12 -23.62 47.18 -11.36
CA SER A 12 -24.51 46.53 -12.31
C SER A 12 -23.87 45.22 -12.79
N THR A 13 -24.60 44.10 -12.69
CA THR A 13 -24.28 42.85 -13.33
C THR A 13 -24.17 43.02 -14.84
N LEU A 14 -23.05 42.61 -15.42
CA LEU A 14 -22.84 42.60 -16.88
C LEU A 14 -23.81 41.58 -17.52
N ASP A 15 -24.64 42.11 -18.41
CA ASP A 15 -25.58 41.30 -19.20
C ASP A 15 -24.84 40.39 -20.16
N ALA A 16 -25.29 39.13 -20.27
CA ALA A 16 -24.69 38.08 -21.08
C ALA A 16 -24.73 38.30 -22.61
N GLN A 17 -25.26 39.43 -23.06
CA GLN A 17 -25.33 39.81 -24.49
C GLN A 17 -24.16 40.65 -25.00
N SER A 18 -23.29 41.17 -24.14
CA SER A 18 -22.17 42.01 -24.57
C SER A 18 -20.88 41.27 -24.97
N VAL A 19 -20.85 39.96 -24.86
CA VAL A 19 -19.65 39.11 -25.19
C VAL A 19 -19.65 38.59 -26.62
N ARG A 20 -20.69 38.88 -27.45
CA ARG A 20 -20.79 38.36 -28.83
C ARG A 20 -20.40 39.33 -29.95
N ALA A 21 -19.87 40.52 -29.68
CA ALA A 21 -19.68 41.57 -30.70
C ALA A 21 -18.23 42.01 -30.95
N THR A 22 -17.22 41.20 -30.73
CA THR A 22 -15.83 41.56 -31.10
C THR A 22 -15.03 40.40 -31.71
N ASN A 23 -15.60 39.75 -32.73
CA ASN A 23 -14.81 38.93 -33.64
C ASN A 23 -15.40 38.92 -35.05
N SER A 24 -15.26 40.05 -35.74
CA SER A 24 -15.30 40.09 -37.23
C SER A 24 -14.51 41.28 -37.72
N SER A 25 -13.50 40.99 -38.48
CA SER A 25 -12.81 41.78 -39.45
C SER A 25 -11.29 41.85 -39.28
N LYS A 26 -10.60 41.02 -40.04
CA LYS A 26 -9.61 41.46 -41.02
C LYS A 26 -9.14 40.26 -41.86
N LYS A 27 -9.73 40.16 -43.03
CA LYS A 27 -9.11 39.50 -44.18
C LYS A 27 -8.10 40.47 -44.78
N THR A 28 -6.88 40.03 -45.05
CA THR A 28 -6.11 40.44 -46.24
C THR A 28 -5.18 39.31 -46.68
N ALA A 29 -5.18 39.12 -47.97
CA ALA A 29 -4.52 38.12 -48.76
C ALA A 29 -3.00 38.32 -48.84
N SER A 30 -2.23 37.23 -49.01
CA SER A 30 -1.19 37.15 -50.05
C SER A 30 -0.55 35.78 -50.14
N ALA A 31 -0.65 35.23 -51.35
CA ALA A 31 0.35 34.54 -52.18
C ALA A 31 0.90 33.15 -51.78
N ALA A 32 0.50 32.25 -52.65
CA ALA A 32 1.04 30.91 -52.83
C ALA A 32 2.52 30.90 -53.21
N LYS A 33 3.27 29.96 -52.62
CA LYS A 33 4.52 29.45 -53.18
C LYS A 33 4.57 27.93 -53.09
N LYS A 34 4.67 27.28 -54.25
CA LYS A 34 4.85 25.86 -54.50
C LYS A 34 6.07 25.31 -53.76
N ALA A 35 5.91 24.17 -53.09
CA ALA A 35 7.01 23.33 -52.66
C ALA A 35 6.96 21.98 -53.41
N ALA A 36 8.12 21.55 -53.91
CA ALA A 36 8.36 20.33 -54.68
C ALA A 36 8.46 19.10 -53.75
N PRO A 37 8.33 17.86 -54.28
CA PRO A 37 8.18 16.65 -53.48
C PRO A 37 9.50 16.10 -52.97
N ALA A 38 9.46 15.51 -51.79
CA ALA A 38 10.56 14.82 -51.11
C ALA A 38 10.85 13.44 -51.73
N PRO A 39 12.12 12.99 -51.72
CA PRO A 39 12.51 11.70 -52.29
C PRO A 39 12.26 10.53 -51.29
N LYS A 40 11.96 9.35 -51.86
CA LYS A 40 11.82 8.07 -51.18
C LYS A 40 13.16 7.60 -50.59
N PRO A 41 13.18 6.95 -49.41
CA PRO A 41 14.39 6.31 -48.91
C PRO A 41 14.65 4.96 -49.59
N ALA A 42 15.90 4.75 -49.95
CA ALA A 42 16.44 3.52 -50.48
C ALA A 42 16.58 2.43 -49.42
N SER A 43 16.33 1.19 -49.83
CA SER A 43 16.55 -0.03 -49.05
C SER A 43 18.05 -0.26 -48.78
N VAL A 44 18.42 -0.48 -47.52
CA VAL A 44 19.77 -0.99 -47.18
C VAL A 44 19.63 -2.34 -46.50
N ALA A 45 20.38 -3.30 -47.05
CA ALA A 45 20.42 -4.71 -46.68
C ALA A 45 20.97 -4.91 -45.26
N ALA A 46 20.45 -5.97 -44.60
CA ALA A 46 20.95 -6.45 -43.32
C ALA A 46 22.31 -7.14 -43.44
N PRO A 47 23.24 -6.97 -42.47
CA PRO A 47 24.42 -7.82 -42.40
C PRO A 47 24.16 -9.05 -41.53
N SER A 48 24.66 -10.17 -42.03
CA SER A 48 24.67 -11.52 -41.49
C SER A 48 25.38 -11.65 -40.13
N VAL A 49 24.82 -12.49 -39.26
CA VAL A 49 25.33 -12.92 -37.95
C VAL A 49 26.42 -13.97 -38.13
N PRO A 50 27.57 -13.91 -37.45
CA PRO A 50 28.47 -15.05 -37.38
C PRO A 50 28.09 -15.96 -36.19
N THR A 51 27.87 -17.22 -36.51
CA THR A 51 27.78 -18.38 -35.63
C THR A 51 29.11 -18.62 -34.92
N VAL A 52 29.12 -18.66 -33.59
CA VAL A 52 30.25 -19.16 -32.80
C VAL A 52 29.82 -20.47 -32.14
N SER A 53 30.61 -21.47 -32.47
CA SER A 53 30.55 -22.84 -32.01
C SER A 53 30.89 -23.02 -30.53
N THR A 54 30.12 -23.83 -29.84
CA THR A 54 30.40 -24.39 -28.52
C THR A 54 31.41 -25.52 -28.57
N PRO A 55 32.34 -25.64 -27.62
CA PRO A 55 33.08 -26.90 -27.36
C PRO A 55 32.45 -27.67 -26.21
N PRO A 56 32.68 -29.01 -26.15
CA PRO A 56 31.90 -29.94 -25.35
C PRO A 56 32.39 -30.10 -23.90
N ALA A 57 31.46 -30.55 -23.06
CA ALA A 57 31.61 -30.87 -21.67
C ALA A 57 32.57 -32.09 -21.47
N ALA A 58 33.49 -31.95 -20.50
CA ALA A 58 34.23 -33.04 -19.94
C ALA A 58 33.56 -33.52 -18.64
N VAL A 59 33.19 -34.77 -18.64
CA VAL A 59 32.73 -35.58 -17.50
C VAL A 59 33.95 -35.97 -16.66
N VAL A 60 33.92 -35.69 -15.35
CA VAL A 60 34.76 -36.41 -14.38
C VAL A 60 33.86 -36.86 -13.24
N ALA A 61 33.70 -38.18 -13.20
CA ALA A 61 33.17 -38.94 -12.09
C ALA A 61 34.25 -39.11 -11.03
N ALA A 62 33.90 -38.98 -9.77
CA ALA A 62 34.65 -39.56 -8.66
C ALA A 62 33.66 -40.13 -7.63
N GLU A 63 33.68 -41.41 -7.55
CA GLU A 63 33.08 -42.27 -6.53
C GLU A 63 33.79 -42.16 -5.18
N VAL A 64 33.15 -42.80 -4.21
CA VAL A 64 33.69 -43.32 -2.92
C VAL A 64 33.21 -42.50 -1.72
N SER A 65 32.62 -43.03 -0.66
CA SER A 65 32.44 -44.38 -0.11
C SER A 65 31.61 -44.25 1.18
N THR A 66 30.85 -45.24 1.43
CA THR A 66 30.09 -45.62 2.61
C THR A 66 30.87 -45.62 3.92
N ALA A 67 30.27 -45.19 5.02
CA ALA A 67 30.35 -45.90 6.31
C ALA A 67 29.33 -45.35 7.34
N THR A 68 28.35 -46.18 7.65
CA THR A 68 27.57 -46.17 8.89
C THR A 68 28.35 -46.94 9.97
N PRO A 69 28.26 -46.55 11.23
CA PRO A 69 27.75 -47.51 12.21
C PRO A 69 26.78 -46.90 13.28
N ALA A 70 25.76 -47.66 13.58
CA ALA A 70 25.00 -47.67 14.83
C ALA A 70 25.39 -48.95 15.62
N PRO A 71 24.85 -49.22 16.83
CA PRO A 71 24.43 -48.39 17.96
C PRO A 71 25.05 -48.91 19.31
N ALA A 72 24.95 -48.10 20.39
CA ALA A 72 25.14 -48.67 21.75
C ALA A 72 24.12 -48.09 22.74
N LYS A 73 23.33 -48.98 23.31
CA LYS A 73 22.45 -48.81 24.48
C LYS A 73 23.27 -48.77 25.76
N ARG A 74 22.87 -47.96 26.75
CA ARG A 74 22.76 -48.31 28.20
C ARG A 74 22.15 -47.12 28.96
N THR A 75 20.94 -47.24 29.43
CA THR A 75 20.37 -47.55 30.77
C THR A 75 20.89 -46.72 31.94
N ALA A 76 19.98 -46.00 32.52
CA ALA A 76 19.47 -45.99 33.91
C ALA A 76 19.59 -44.71 34.75
N ARG A 77 18.46 -44.37 35.28
CA ARG A 77 18.04 -43.87 36.61
C ARG A 77 18.13 -42.38 36.91
N ARG A 78 16.94 -41.73 36.87
CA ARG A 78 16.04 -41.37 37.97
C ARG A 78 16.61 -40.36 38.99
N ASN A 79 16.09 -39.11 38.91
CA ASN A 79 15.58 -38.42 40.08
C ASN A 79 14.80 -37.17 39.61
N THR A 80 13.51 -37.20 39.83
CA THR A 80 12.60 -36.02 39.88
C THR A 80 12.61 -35.47 41.27
N PRO A 81 12.43 -34.14 41.45
CA PRO A 81 11.19 -33.50 41.95
C PRO A 81 10.94 -32.11 41.35
N PRO A 82 9.92 -31.33 41.79
CA PRO A 82 8.58 -31.42 41.27
C PRO A 82 8.15 -30.19 40.43
N ALA A 83 7.08 -30.34 39.67
CA ALA A 83 6.44 -29.37 38.82
C ALA A 83 6.07 -28.05 39.49
N THR A 84 6.47 -26.95 38.88
CA THR A 84 5.76 -25.67 38.98
C THR A 84 5.05 -25.43 37.65
N THR A 85 3.75 -25.33 37.74
CA THR A 85 2.80 -25.16 36.63
C THR A 85 2.99 -23.83 35.95
N ALA A 86 3.66 -23.81 34.80
CA ALA A 86 3.56 -22.74 33.84
C ALA A 86 2.27 -22.95 33.03
N LYS A 87 1.31 -22.07 33.18
CA LYS A 87 0.11 -22.00 32.36
C LYS A 87 0.52 -21.83 30.89
N LYS A 88 0.35 -22.88 30.08
CA LYS A 88 0.37 -22.80 28.63
C LYS A 88 -0.71 -21.81 28.19
N PRO A 89 -0.45 -20.97 27.16
CA PRO A 89 -1.51 -20.20 26.55
C PRO A 89 -2.58 -21.17 26.04
N ILE A 90 -3.82 -20.89 26.39
CA ILE A 90 -5.00 -21.63 25.97
C ILE A 90 -5.05 -21.53 24.43
N ARG A 91 -4.64 -22.58 23.76
CA ARG A 91 -5.07 -22.81 22.38
C ARG A 91 -6.59 -22.84 22.44
N SER A 92 -7.25 -21.85 21.81
CA SER A 92 -8.66 -21.90 21.55
C SER A 92 -8.98 -23.29 20.99
N SER A 93 -9.80 -24.04 21.70
CA SER A 93 -10.35 -25.31 21.25
C SER A 93 -10.94 -25.06 19.87
N LYS A 94 -10.44 -25.75 18.83
CA LYS A 94 -11.15 -25.88 17.57
C LYS A 94 -12.55 -26.40 17.91
N ARG A 95 -13.54 -25.50 17.95
CA ARG A 95 -14.94 -25.90 17.81
C ARG A 95 -14.97 -26.71 16.52
N ASN A 96 -15.57 -27.89 16.53
CA ASN A 96 -16.00 -28.59 15.33
C ASN A 96 -16.94 -27.61 14.60
N GLN A 97 -16.37 -26.81 13.70
CA GLN A 97 -17.19 -25.99 12.80
C GLN A 97 -17.85 -26.98 11.84
N ALA A 98 -19.18 -26.94 11.77
CA ALA A 98 -19.92 -27.72 10.79
C ALA A 98 -19.40 -27.40 9.40
N HIS A 99 -19.22 -28.42 8.56
CA HIS A 99 -18.77 -28.28 7.18
C HIS A 99 -19.74 -27.39 6.41
N LYS A 100 -19.25 -26.29 5.82
CA LYS A 100 -20.07 -25.30 5.11
C LYS A 100 -19.95 -25.46 3.59
N LEU A 101 -20.94 -24.99 2.86
CA LEU A 101 -20.88 -24.77 1.41
C LEU A 101 -20.86 -23.26 1.15
N PHE A 102 -19.75 -22.75 0.63
CA PHE A 102 -19.60 -21.35 0.28
C PHE A 102 -19.95 -21.10 -1.18
N VAL A 103 -20.92 -20.24 -1.43
CA VAL A 103 -21.26 -19.77 -2.77
C VAL A 103 -20.53 -18.46 -3.01
N LEU A 104 -19.57 -18.45 -3.93
CA LEU A 104 -18.73 -17.29 -4.19
C LEU A 104 -19.36 -16.36 -5.22
N ASP A 105 -19.31 -15.08 -4.93
CA ASP A 105 -19.60 -14.00 -5.86
C ASP A 105 -18.37 -13.70 -6.74
N THR A 106 -18.61 -13.17 -7.93
CA THR A 106 -17.58 -12.84 -8.92
C THR A 106 -16.52 -11.86 -8.36
N ASN A 107 -16.96 -10.89 -7.54
CA ASN A 107 -16.09 -9.90 -6.96
C ASN A 107 -15.01 -10.49 -6.03
N VAL A 108 -15.28 -11.60 -5.34
CA VAL A 108 -14.30 -12.32 -4.51
C VAL A 108 -13.17 -12.88 -5.38
N LEU A 109 -13.51 -13.50 -6.50
CA LEU A 109 -12.56 -14.09 -7.44
C LEU A 109 -11.74 -13.03 -8.18
N LEU A 110 -12.37 -11.91 -8.53
CA LEU A 110 -11.72 -10.78 -9.20
C LEU A 110 -10.78 -10.04 -8.27
N HIS A 111 -11.10 -10.00 -6.97
CA HIS A 111 -10.26 -9.39 -5.94
C HIS A 111 -9.04 -10.28 -5.62
N ASP A 112 -9.26 -11.56 -5.37
CA ASP A 112 -8.21 -12.54 -5.07
C ASP A 112 -8.32 -13.78 -5.96
N SER A 113 -7.44 -13.89 -6.92
CA SER A 113 -7.41 -15.04 -7.86
C SER A 113 -7.11 -16.39 -7.21
N ASN A 114 -6.64 -16.41 -5.96
CA ASN A 114 -6.38 -17.62 -5.19
C ASN A 114 -7.43 -17.86 -4.11
N SER A 115 -8.50 -17.08 -4.07
CA SER A 115 -9.57 -17.23 -3.07
C SER A 115 -10.16 -18.64 -3.03
N LEU A 116 -10.25 -19.34 -4.17
CA LEU A 116 -10.68 -20.74 -4.24
C LEU A 116 -9.96 -21.67 -3.28
N PHE A 117 -8.72 -21.38 -2.92
CA PHE A 117 -7.87 -22.26 -2.09
C PHE A 117 -7.79 -21.84 -0.62
N LYS A 118 -8.59 -20.86 -0.19
CA LYS A 118 -8.50 -20.28 1.15
C LYS A 118 -9.66 -20.65 2.09
N PHE A 119 -10.53 -21.54 1.67
CA PHE A 119 -11.67 -21.98 2.47
C PHE A 119 -11.44 -23.30 3.23
N GLU A 120 -10.17 -23.68 3.41
CA GLU A 120 -9.72 -24.82 4.21
C GLU A 120 -10.45 -26.14 3.88
N GLU A 121 -11.22 -26.70 4.84
CA GLU A 121 -11.98 -27.95 4.67
C GLU A 121 -13.37 -27.76 4.04
N HIS A 122 -13.78 -26.53 3.77
CA HIS A 122 -15.12 -26.21 3.30
C HIS A 122 -15.28 -26.32 1.80
N ASP A 123 -16.49 -26.64 1.35
CA ASP A 123 -16.79 -26.76 -0.07
C ASP A 123 -17.13 -25.41 -0.70
N ILE A 124 -16.87 -25.31 -1.99
CA ILE A 124 -17.15 -24.11 -2.79
C ILE A 124 -18.14 -24.47 -3.89
N TYR A 125 -19.09 -23.57 -4.12
CA TYR A 125 -20.04 -23.64 -5.22
C TYR A 125 -19.93 -22.39 -6.09
N LEU A 126 -19.76 -22.59 -7.40
CA LEU A 126 -19.71 -21.50 -8.37
C LEU A 126 -20.97 -21.50 -9.25
N PRO A 127 -21.82 -20.46 -9.13
CA PRO A 127 -22.92 -20.22 -10.04
C PRO A 127 -22.44 -20.01 -11.49
N MET A 128 -23.22 -20.42 -12.48
CA MET A 128 -22.86 -20.26 -13.89
C MET A 128 -22.65 -18.80 -14.25
N MET A 129 -23.44 -17.89 -13.71
CA MET A 129 -23.33 -16.44 -13.92
C MET A 129 -21.96 -15.89 -13.53
N VAL A 130 -21.32 -16.44 -12.49
CA VAL A 130 -19.98 -16.05 -12.05
C VAL A 130 -18.93 -16.36 -13.16
N LEU A 131 -19.09 -17.50 -13.84
CA LEU A 131 -18.20 -17.87 -14.94
C LEU A 131 -18.38 -16.94 -16.16
N GLU A 132 -19.62 -16.55 -16.46
CA GLU A 132 -19.92 -15.59 -17.52
C GLU A 132 -19.33 -14.21 -17.23
N GLU A 133 -19.50 -13.72 -16.01
CA GLU A 133 -18.89 -12.44 -15.60
C GLU A 133 -17.36 -12.48 -15.61
N LEU A 134 -16.75 -13.56 -15.15
CA LEU A 134 -15.31 -13.75 -15.25
C LEU A 134 -14.84 -13.67 -16.71
N ASP A 135 -15.60 -14.24 -17.63
CA ASP A 135 -15.25 -14.21 -19.07
C ASP A 135 -15.30 -12.79 -19.65
N HIS A 136 -16.32 -12.02 -19.28
CA HIS A 136 -16.43 -10.61 -19.66
C HIS A 136 -15.27 -9.76 -19.11
N GLN A 137 -14.81 -10.04 -17.90
CA GLN A 137 -13.74 -9.29 -17.22
C GLN A 137 -12.31 -9.64 -17.69
N LYS A 138 -12.12 -10.67 -18.52
CA LYS A 138 -10.79 -11.08 -19.04
C LYS A 138 -10.14 -10.06 -19.96
N LYS A 139 -10.89 -9.09 -20.48
CA LYS A 139 -10.43 -8.11 -21.49
C LYS A 139 -9.61 -7.01 -20.84
N GLY A 140 -8.56 -6.57 -21.51
CA GLY A 140 -7.71 -5.46 -21.08
C GLY A 140 -6.50 -5.86 -20.22
N MET A 141 -5.80 -4.85 -19.69
CA MET A 141 -4.56 -5.00 -18.90
C MET A 141 -4.74 -4.69 -17.43
N SER A 142 -5.96 -4.42 -16.97
CA SER A 142 -6.29 -4.14 -15.57
C SER A 142 -5.91 -5.32 -14.66
N GLU A 143 -5.80 -5.07 -13.37
CA GLU A 143 -5.57 -6.13 -12.38
C GLU A 143 -6.74 -7.10 -12.33
N VAL A 144 -7.96 -6.58 -12.38
CA VAL A 144 -9.20 -7.35 -12.49
C VAL A 144 -9.14 -8.34 -13.66
N ALA A 145 -8.76 -7.87 -14.85
CA ALA A 145 -8.62 -8.74 -16.03
C ALA A 145 -7.52 -9.81 -15.87
N ARG A 146 -6.44 -9.50 -15.15
CA ARG A 146 -5.40 -10.50 -14.84
C ARG A 146 -5.87 -11.53 -13.83
N ASN A 147 -6.59 -11.10 -12.80
CA ASN A 147 -7.17 -11.99 -11.82
C ASN A 147 -8.21 -12.90 -12.46
N ALA A 148 -9.11 -12.36 -13.31
CA ALA A 148 -10.07 -13.15 -14.08
C ALA A 148 -9.39 -14.23 -14.93
N ARG A 149 -8.31 -13.90 -15.63
CA ARG A 149 -7.52 -14.87 -16.39
C ARG A 149 -6.83 -15.91 -15.51
N GLN A 150 -6.33 -15.50 -14.33
CA GLN A 150 -5.69 -16.44 -13.40
C GLN A 150 -6.70 -17.39 -12.76
N VAL A 151 -7.87 -16.90 -12.33
CA VAL A 151 -8.98 -17.74 -11.85
C VAL A 151 -9.37 -18.76 -12.92
N SER A 152 -9.56 -18.32 -14.16
CA SER A 152 -9.92 -19.25 -15.23
C SER A 152 -8.86 -20.33 -15.48
N ARG A 153 -7.56 -20.02 -15.36
CA ARG A 153 -6.49 -21.04 -15.44
C ARG A 153 -6.53 -21.98 -14.22
N ASN A 154 -6.81 -21.47 -13.03
CA ASN A 154 -6.93 -22.29 -11.84
C ASN A 154 -8.12 -23.26 -11.97
N LEU A 155 -9.26 -22.77 -12.49
CA LEU A 155 -10.44 -23.61 -12.74
C LEU A 155 -10.16 -24.65 -13.82
N ASP A 156 -9.54 -24.27 -14.94
CA ASP A 156 -9.14 -25.17 -16.01
C ASP A 156 -8.20 -26.27 -15.51
N GLY A 157 -7.21 -25.90 -14.67
CA GLY A 157 -6.30 -26.84 -14.04
C GLY A 157 -6.98 -27.79 -13.03
N LEU A 158 -8.04 -27.36 -12.34
CA LEU A 158 -8.82 -28.21 -11.43
C LEU A 158 -9.74 -29.16 -12.19
N VAL A 159 -10.33 -28.71 -13.30
CA VAL A 159 -11.21 -29.53 -14.14
C VAL A 159 -10.40 -30.64 -14.80
N GLY A 160 -9.31 -30.33 -15.49
CA GLY A 160 -8.50 -31.30 -16.21
C GLY A 160 -9.37 -32.31 -16.98
N ASP A 161 -9.13 -33.59 -16.78
CA ASP A 161 -9.92 -34.69 -17.35
C ASP A 161 -11.04 -35.20 -16.42
N ASN A 162 -11.33 -34.51 -15.30
CA ASN A 162 -12.32 -34.96 -14.32
C ASN A 162 -13.75 -34.62 -14.74
N THR A 163 -14.71 -35.46 -14.36
CA THR A 163 -16.14 -35.18 -14.49
C THR A 163 -16.59 -34.18 -13.42
N LEU A 164 -17.53 -33.30 -13.77
CA LEU A 164 -18.00 -32.22 -12.87
C LEU A 164 -19.05 -32.70 -11.84
N ASP A 165 -19.54 -33.96 -11.99
CA ASP A 165 -20.72 -34.46 -11.24
C ASP A 165 -20.45 -34.71 -9.75
N HIS A 166 -19.20 -34.98 -9.35
CA HIS A 166 -18.86 -35.38 -7.98
C HIS A 166 -18.07 -34.33 -7.19
N GLY A 167 -17.92 -33.11 -7.75
CA GLY A 167 -17.07 -32.07 -7.17
C GLY A 167 -15.57 -32.31 -7.41
N LEU A 168 -14.82 -31.22 -7.58
CA LEU A 168 -13.40 -31.24 -7.88
C LEU A 168 -12.59 -30.96 -6.61
N PRO A 169 -11.60 -31.79 -6.26
CA PRO A 169 -10.79 -31.57 -5.08
C PRO A 169 -9.91 -30.30 -5.23
N LEU A 170 -10.09 -29.33 -4.35
CA LEU A 170 -9.36 -28.06 -4.40
C LEU A 170 -7.84 -28.22 -4.18
N ASN A 171 -7.41 -29.30 -3.55
CA ASN A 171 -5.99 -29.61 -3.33
C ASN A 171 -5.28 -30.22 -4.55
N ALA A 172 -5.98 -30.48 -5.64
CA ALA A 172 -5.42 -31.13 -6.84
C ALA A 172 -4.24 -30.34 -7.47
N LEU A 173 -4.22 -29.00 -7.30
CA LEU A 173 -3.12 -28.14 -7.77
C LEU A 173 -1.99 -27.92 -6.75
N GLY A 174 -1.90 -28.77 -5.71
CA GLY A 174 -0.84 -28.69 -4.71
C GLY A 174 -1.12 -27.80 -3.50
N ASN A 175 -2.32 -27.27 -3.36
CA ASN A 175 -2.74 -26.48 -2.20
C ASN A 175 -3.20 -27.40 -1.05
N ILE A 176 -2.28 -27.89 -0.24
CA ILE A 176 -2.52 -28.92 0.78
C ILE A 176 -3.56 -28.50 1.84
N GLU A 177 -3.72 -27.20 2.08
CA GLU A 177 -4.66 -26.66 3.06
C GLU A 177 -6.11 -26.65 2.55
N ALA A 178 -6.33 -26.59 1.24
CA ALA A 178 -7.65 -26.58 0.60
C ALA A 178 -8.19 -28.00 0.46
N LYS A 179 -8.88 -28.50 1.47
CA LYS A 179 -9.38 -29.90 1.54
C LYS A 179 -10.82 -30.06 1.04
N GLY A 180 -11.50 -28.95 0.78
CA GLY A 180 -12.87 -28.92 0.28
C GLY A 180 -12.99 -29.31 -1.20
N LEU A 181 -14.23 -29.41 -1.68
CA LEU A 181 -14.59 -29.71 -3.05
C LEU A 181 -15.14 -28.48 -3.74
N LEU A 182 -14.85 -28.34 -5.03
CA LEU A 182 -15.42 -27.32 -5.90
C LEU A 182 -16.57 -27.89 -6.71
N PHE A 183 -17.73 -27.28 -6.63
CA PHE A 183 -18.91 -27.62 -7.41
C PHE A 183 -19.26 -26.48 -8.36
N PHE A 184 -19.80 -26.85 -9.53
CA PHE A 184 -20.35 -25.91 -10.50
C PHE A 184 -21.85 -26.06 -10.61
N GLN A 185 -22.53 -24.99 -10.98
CA GLN A 185 -23.93 -25.07 -11.38
C GLN A 185 -24.04 -25.79 -12.72
N THR A 186 -24.65 -26.97 -12.72
CA THR A 186 -24.88 -27.79 -13.93
C THR A 186 -26.33 -27.73 -14.40
N GLU A 187 -27.25 -27.36 -13.52
CA GLU A 187 -28.69 -27.30 -13.78
C GLU A 187 -29.26 -25.91 -13.52
N ALA A 188 -30.37 -25.59 -14.22
CA ALA A 188 -31.11 -24.37 -13.94
C ALA A 188 -31.78 -24.49 -12.55
N MET A 189 -31.50 -23.52 -11.69
CA MET A 189 -32.06 -23.46 -10.35
C MET A 189 -33.04 -22.31 -10.23
N ASP A 190 -34.33 -22.62 -10.21
CA ASP A 190 -35.39 -21.67 -9.91
C ASP A 190 -35.74 -21.74 -8.43
N ALA A 191 -35.53 -20.66 -7.71
CA ALA A 191 -35.98 -20.51 -6.34
C ALA A 191 -37.27 -19.68 -6.31
N ASP A 192 -38.35 -20.24 -5.73
CA ASP A 192 -39.49 -19.44 -5.30
C ASP A 192 -39.05 -18.52 -4.16
N LEU A 193 -38.50 -17.36 -4.51
CA LEU A 193 -38.27 -16.32 -3.53
C LEU A 193 -39.60 -15.61 -3.21
N ASN A 194 -39.87 -15.38 -1.93
CA ASN A 194 -41.02 -14.61 -1.48
C ASN A 194 -41.05 -13.17 -2.02
N VAL A 195 -39.93 -12.70 -2.54
CA VAL A 195 -39.75 -11.41 -3.18
C VAL A 195 -39.31 -11.65 -4.63
N LYS A 196 -40.14 -11.18 -5.58
CA LYS A 196 -39.77 -11.21 -6.99
C LYS A 196 -38.63 -10.20 -7.24
N LEU A 197 -37.39 -10.68 -7.27
CA LEU A 197 -36.26 -9.88 -7.69
C LEU A 197 -36.34 -9.65 -9.22
N PRO A 198 -35.94 -8.45 -9.72
CA PRO A 198 -35.90 -8.21 -11.15
C PRO A 198 -34.99 -9.24 -11.84
N LEU A 199 -35.55 -9.94 -12.83
CA LEU A 199 -34.82 -10.89 -13.66
C LEU A 199 -33.80 -10.12 -14.53
N GLY A 200 -32.62 -10.68 -14.70
CA GLY A 200 -31.59 -10.13 -15.60
C GLY A 200 -30.43 -9.38 -14.93
N LYS A 201 -30.41 -9.25 -13.61
CA LYS A 201 -29.21 -8.81 -12.88
C LYS A 201 -28.45 -10.02 -12.35
N ALA A 202 -27.15 -10.08 -12.59
CA ALA A 202 -26.24 -11.15 -12.16
C ALA A 202 -26.37 -11.46 -10.66
N ASP A 203 -26.33 -10.42 -9.82
CA ASP A 203 -26.53 -10.52 -8.37
C ASP A 203 -27.78 -11.32 -7.99
N ASN A 204 -28.90 -11.03 -8.66
CA ASN A 204 -30.19 -11.66 -8.34
C ASN A 204 -30.20 -13.14 -8.74
N LEU A 205 -29.49 -13.51 -9.82
CA LEU A 205 -29.34 -14.90 -10.24
C LEU A 205 -28.48 -15.68 -9.22
N ILE A 206 -27.40 -15.09 -8.71
CA ILE A 206 -26.59 -15.70 -7.65
C ILE A 206 -27.43 -15.92 -6.39
N LEU A 207 -28.24 -14.92 -5.97
CA LEU A 207 -29.14 -15.05 -4.81
C LEU A 207 -30.19 -16.17 -4.99
N ASN A 208 -30.71 -16.34 -6.21
CA ASN A 208 -31.62 -17.45 -6.53
C ASN A 208 -30.94 -18.81 -6.35
N VAL A 209 -29.71 -18.94 -6.84
CA VAL A 209 -28.92 -20.17 -6.67
C VAL A 209 -28.66 -20.45 -5.18
N VAL A 210 -28.26 -19.46 -4.38
CA VAL A 210 -28.06 -19.64 -2.93
C VAL A 210 -29.35 -20.09 -2.24
N SER A 211 -30.50 -19.49 -2.61
CA SER A 211 -31.78 -19.85 -2.04
C SER A 211 -32.23 -21.27 -2.41
N ALA A 212 -31.99 -21.69 -3.66
CA ALA A 212 -32.27 -23.05 -4.12
C ALA A 212 -31.38 -24.07 -3.39
N LEU A 213 -30.08 -23.83 -3.32
CA LEU A 213 -29.12 -24.68 -2.61
C LEU A 213 -29.49 -24.83 -1.13
N LYS A 214 -29.88 -23.74 -0.44
CA LYS A 214 -30.34 -23.79 0.95
C LYS A 214 -31.57 -24.68 1.16
N LYS A 215 -32.47 -24.78 0.17
CA LYS A 215 -33.62 -25.67 0.23
C LYS A 215 -33.26 -27.13 -0.04
N THR A 216 -32.30 -27.37 -0.92
CA THR A 216 -31.90 -28.71 -1.36
C THR A 216 -30.88 -29.34 -0.41
N ILE A 217 -29.93 -28.55 0.08
CA ILE A 217 -28.84 -29.04 0.96
C ILE A 217 -29.26 -28.76 2.41
N THR A 218 -29.46 -29.81 3.18
CA THR A 218 -29.89 -29.73 4.58
C THR A 218 -28.83 -30.17 5.58
N ASP A 219 -27.76 -30.77 5.11
CA ASP A 219 -26.66 -31.32 5.91
C ASP A 219 -25.53 -30.30 6.14
N LYS A 220 -25.51 -29.21 5.38
CA LYS A 220 -24.48 -28.17 5.45
C LYS A 220 -25.10 -26.79 5.44
N ASP A 221 -24.45 -25.83 6.12
CA ASP A 221 -24.81 -24.43 6.02
C ASP A 221 -24.37 -23.89 4.66
N VAL A 222 -25.32 -23.34 3.89
CA VAL A 222 -25.06 -22.65 2.63
C VAL A 222 -24.84 -21.17 2.93
N VAL A 223 -23.66 -20.66 2.65
CA VAL A 223 -23.22 -19.29 2.95
C VAL A 223 -22.76 -18.60 1.68
N MET A 224 -23.35 -17.46 1.36
CA MET A 224 -22.88 -16.61 0.27
C MET A 224 -21.68 -15.79 0.74
N VAL A 225 -20.61 -15.72 -0.07
CA VAL A 225 -19.45 -14.86 0.18
C VAL A 225 -19.36 -13.81 -0.91
N SER A 226 -19.37 -12.54 -0.49
CA SER A 226 -19.27 -11.40 -1.41
C SER A 226 -18.57 -10.23 -0.73
N LYS A 227 -17.73 -9.49 -1.47
CA LYS A 227 -17.13 -8.22 -1.04
C LYS A 227 -18.14 -7.07 -1.14
N ASP A 228 -19.23 -7.23 -1.90
CA ASP A 228 -20.27 -6.20 -2.03
C ASP A 228 -21.22 -6.20 -0.83
N ILE A 229 -21.21 -5.10 -0.09
CA ILE A 229 -22.08 -4.85 1.05
C ILE A 229 -23.57 -4.96 0.67
N ASN A 230 -23.95 -4.39 -0.49
CA ASN A 230 -25.35 -4.40 -0.93
C ASN A 230 -25.81 -5.83 -1.26
N MET A 231 -24.93 -6.63 -1.85
CA MET A 231 -25.19 -8.03 -2.13
C MET A 231 -25.41 -8.82 -0.84
N ARG A 232 -24.56 -8.61 0.19
CA ARG A 232 -24.72 -9.23 1.51
C ARG A 232 -26.00 -8.77 2.23
N LEU A 233 -26.37 -7.49 2.12
CA LEU A 233 -27.62 -6.97 2.69
C LEU A 233 -28.85 -7.54 2.00
N LYS A 234 -28.85 -7.66 0.66
CA LYS A 234 -29.91 -8.33 -0.10
C LYS A 234 -30.05 -9.80 0.35
N ALA A 235 -28.96 -10.53 0.46
CA ALA A 235 -28.97 -11.92 0.93
C ALA A 235 -29.57 -12.03 2.34
N LYS A 236 -29.12 -11.21 3.29
CA LYS A 236 -29.65 -11.21 4.66
C LYS A 236 -31.12 -10.83 4.71
N SER A 237 -31.59 -9.90 3.88
CA SER A 237 -33.01 -9.53 3.80
C SER A 237 -33.91 -10.67 3.28
N LEU A 238 -33.32 -11.58 2.50
CA LEU A 238 -33.98 -12.80 2.02
C LEU A 238 -33.84 -13.99 3.00
N GLY A 239 -33.25 -13.75 4.18
CA GLY A 239 -33.01 -14.79 5.19
C GLY A 239 -31.87 -15.75 4.82
N LEU A 240 -31.01 -15.40 3.88
CA LEU A 240 -29.84 -16.18 3.50
C LEU A 240 -28.63 -15.82 4.38
N LEU A 241 -27.76 -16.79 4.63
CA LEU A 241 -26.47 -16.53 5.30
C LEU A 241 -25.54 -15.84 4.30
N ALA A 242 -24.91 -14.76 4.72
CA ALA A 242 -23.94 -14.03 3.90
C ALA A 242 -22.79 -13.49 4.76
N GLU A 243 -21.58 -13.75 4.30
CA GLU A 243 -20.32 -13.36 4.95
C GLU A 243 -19.46 -12.52 4.01
N ASP A 244 -18.60 -11.67 4.57
CA ASP A 244 -17.56 -10.99 3.81
C ASP A 244 -16.38 -11.95 3.55
N TYR A 245 -15.61 -11.70 2.48
CA TYR A 245 -14.36 -12.41 2.24
C TYR A 245 -13.25 -11.75 3.06
N LEU A 246 -12.88 -12.35 4.18
CA LEU A 246 -11.93 -11.80 5.15
C LEU A 246 -10.49 -12.36 5.01
N HIS A 247 -10.28 -13.39 4.20
CA HIS A 247 -8.97 -14.04 4.06
C HIS A 247 -7.88 -13.17 3.36
N ASP A 248 -8.26 -12.00 2.89
CA ASP A 248 -7.35 -10.99 2.35
C ASP A 248 -6.93 -9.95 3.41
N GLN A 249 -7.58 -9.94 4.58
CA GLN A 249 -7.27 -9.02 5.66
C GLN A 249 -6.03 -9.50 6.43
N VAL A 250 -5.17 -8.54 6.75
CA VAL A 250 -3.98 -8.75 7.58
C VAL A 250 -4.32 -8.53 9.05
N LEU A 251 -5.25 -7.61 9.31
CA LEU A 251 -5.76 -7.26 10.63
C LEU A 251 -7.28 -7.32 10.62
N ASP A 252 -7.86 -7.90 11.65
CA ASP A 252 -9.32 -7.96 11.85
C ASP A 252 -9.89 -6.57 12.23
N ASP A 253 -9.05 -5.71 12.83
CA ASP A 253 -9.40 -4.37 13.28
C ASP A 253 -8.25 -3.40 12.97
N SER A 254 -8.54 -2.30 12.28
CA SER A 254 -7.56 -1.25 11.96
C SER A 254 -7.01 -0.54 13.21
N ASP A 255 -7.78 -0.53 14.31
CA ASP A 255 -7.36 0.06 15.59
C ASP A 255 -6.19 -0.71 16.23
N LEU A 256 -5.93 -1.95 15.76
CA LEU A 256 -4.79 -2.76 16.18
C LEU A 256 -3.52 -2.48 15.36
N LEU A 257 -3.59 -1.59 14.37
CA LEU A 257 -2.43 -1.28 13.55
C LEU A 257 -1.36 -0.59 14.40
N TYR A 258 -0.13 -1.06 14.23
CA TYR A 258 1.05 -0.50 14.86
C TYR A 258 1.23 0.98 14.52
N GLU A 259 1.27 1.86 15.53
CA GLU A 259 1.36 3.32 15.35
C GLU A 259 2.79 3.85 15.20
N GLY A 260 3.79 3.07 15.57
CA GLY A 260 5.21 3.46 15.54
C GLY A 260 5.67 4.32 16.72
N ALA A 261 4.76 4.75 17.59
CA ALA A 261 5.06 5.53 18.78
C ALA A 261 4.25 5.03 20.00
N ARG A 262 4.86 5.09 21.18
CA ARG A 262 4.27 4.61 22.44
C ARG A 262 4.51 5.60 23.56
N ALA A 263 3.45 5.97 24.27
CA ALA A 263 3.56 6.66 25.54
C ALA A 263 4.10 5.70 26.62
N LEU A 264 5.11 6.12 27.34
CA LEU A 264 5.62 5.40 28.48
C LEU A 264 4.77 5.76 29.72
N PRO A 265 4.48 4.80 30.61
CA PRO A 265 3.70 5.08 31.81
C PRO A 265 4.44 6.04 32.74
N ASP A 266 3.71 6.84 33.52
CA ASP A 266 4.27 7.85 34.45
C ASP A 266 5.28 7.28 35.45
N ASP A 267 5.10 6.03 35.82
CA ASP A 267 5.99 5.33 36.75
C ASP A 267 7.15 4.59 36.09
N PHE A 268 7.38 4.86 34.77
CA PHE A 268 8.41 4.19 33.96
C PHE A 268 9.79 4.23 34.64
N TRP A 269 10.28 5.41 34.96
CA TRP A 269 11.59 5.56 35.59
C TRP A 269 11.68 4.89 36.98
N ARG A 270 10.59 4.88 37.74
CA ARG A 270 10.54 4.19 39.03
C ARG A 270 10.69 2.67 38.86
N LYS A 271 10.08 2.11 37.81
CA LYS A 271 10.11 0.67 37.56
C LYS A 271 11.38 0.21 36.83
N HIS A 272 11.90 1.00 35.91
CA HIS A 272 12.98 0.63 35.02
C HIS A 272 14.32 1.34 35.31
N GLY A 273 14.34 2.35 36.15
CA GLY A 273 15.54 3.15 36.47
C GLY A 273 16.55 2.51 37.43
N LYS A 274 16.18 1.43 38.16
CA LYS A 274 17.06 0.82 39.18
C LYS A 274 18.33 0.17 38.63
N LYS A 275 18.33 -0.22 37.36
CA LYS A 275 19.46 -0.83 36.59
C LYS A 275 19.69 -0.10 35.28
N LEU A 276 19.55 1.22 35.34
CA LEU A 276 19.72 2.06 34.15
C LEU A 276 21.21 2.23 33.84
N GLU A 277 21.63 1.83 32.67
CA GLU A 277 22.94 2.19 32.11
C GLU A 277 22.71 3.30 31.12
N SER A 278 23.54 4.34 31.15
CA SER A 278 23.49 5.43 30.16
C SER A 278 24.89 5.79 29.67
N TRP A 279 24.97 6.11 28.37
CA TRP A 279 26.20 6.59 27.73
C TRP A 279 25.86 7.59 26.64
N GLN A 280 26.85 8.34 26.20
CA GLN A 280 26.72 9.27 25.09
C GLN A 280 27.54 8.77 23.90
N GLN A 281 26.91 8.80 22.71
CA GLN A 281 27.57 8.43 21.47
C GLN A 281 26.98 9.25 20.31
N ALA A 282 27.83 9.80 19.46
CA ALA A 282 27.46 10.60 18.30
C ALA A 282 26.43 11.72 18.58
N GLY A 283 26.49 12.35 19.76
CA GLY A 283 25.61 13.44 20.15
C GLY A 283 24.23 13.02 20.67
N ALA A 284 23.97 11.73 20.76
CA ALA A 284 22.76 11.17 21.38
C ALA A 284 23.08 10.51 22.72
N THR A 285 22.13 10.52 23.63
CA THR A 285 22.21 9.79 24.90
C THR A 285 21.48 8.47 24.74
N TYR A 286 22.15 7.40 25.08
CA TYR A 286 21.62 6.05 25.04
C TYR A 286 21.28 5.60 26.47
N TYR A 287 20.18 4.88 26.58
CA TYR A 287 19.70 4.29 27.84
C TYR A 287 19.45 2.80 27.62
N ARG A 288 20.15 1.94 28.38
CA ARG A 288 19.82 0.53 28.44
C ARG A 288 18.87 0.31 29.61
N ILE A 289 17.65 -0.10 29.28
CA ILE A 289 16.58 -0.37 30.23
C ILE A 289 16.35 -1.87 30.37
N GLN A 290 15.82 -2.29 31.51
CA GLN A 290 15.46 -3.68 31.77
C GLN A 290 14.08 -3.77 32.40
N GLY A 291 13.24 -4.69 31.92
CA GLY A 291 11.93 -4.94 32.51
C GLY A 291 10.88 -5.43 31.50
N PRO A 292 9.66 -5.71 31.95
CA PRO A 292 8.63 -6.37 31.15
C PRO A 292 8.16 -5.57 29.93
N ILE A 293 8.28 -4.23 29.95
CA ILE A 293 7.93 -3.38 28.82
C ILE A 293 8.80 -3.68 27.58
N CYS A 294 10.06 -4.11 27.81
CA CYS A 294 11.00 -4.37 26.71
C CYS A 294 10.50 -5.44 25.73
N ASN A 295 9.68 -6.39 26.20
CA ASN A 295 9.10 -7.43 25.34
C ASN A 295 8.00 -6.92 24.40
N GLN A 296 7.52 -5.70 24.62
CA GLN A 296 6.47 -5.07 23.82
C GLN A 296 7.02 -4.02 22.87
N LEU A 297 8.31 -3.69 22.97
CA LEU A 297 8.96 -2.69 22.14
C LEU A 297 9.46 -3.31 20.84
N HIS A 298 9.45 -2.50 19.80
CA HIS A 298 9.99 -2.87 18.49
C HIS A 298 11.15 -1.96 18.10
N VAL A 299 12.11 -2.49 17.35
CA VAL A 299 13.21 -1.67 16.82
C VAL A 299 12.63 -0.57 15.93
N ASN A 300 13.19 0.64 16.07
CA ASN A 300 12.74 1.88 15.44
C ASN A 300 11.37 2.42 15.92
N GLU A 301 10.73 1.80 16.92
CA GLU A 301 9.60 2.39 17.64
C GLU A 301 10.06 3.63 18.42
N PHE A 302 9.23 4.66 18.47
CA PHE A 302 9.46 5.81 19.32
C PHE A 302 8.78 5.63 20.67
N VAL A 303 9.46 6.03 21.73
CA VAL A 303 8.91 6.07 23.07
C VAL A 303 9.00 7.48 23.63
N TYR A 304 7.97 7.90 24.35
CA TYR A 304 7.94 9.24 24.92
C TYR A 304 7.27 9.28 26.28
N THR A 305 7.68 10.27 27.08
CA THR A 305 6.98 10.65 28.30
C THR A 305 6.44 12.06 28.13
N GLU A 306 5.28 12.32 28.72
CA GLU A 306 4.72 13.66 28.86
C GLU A 306 5.04 14.20 30.26
N GLY A 307 5.03 15.52 30.48
CA GLY A 307 5.30 16.16 31.74
C GLY A 307 6.43 17.21 31.69
N ASP A 308 6.91 17.65 32.85
CA ASP A 308 7.88 18.74 32.99
C ASP A 308 9.25 18.46 32.36
N GLN A 309 9.62 17.19 32.23
CA GLN A 309 10.86 16.74 31.57
C GLN A 309 10.54 15.64 30.57
N PRO A 310 10.05 16.00 29.37
CA PRO A 310 9.68 15.03 28.37
C PRO A 310 10.89 14.27 27.85
N LEU A 311 10.78 12.95 27.78
CA LEU A 311 11.73 12.09 27.06
C LEU A 311 11.16 11.80 25.66
N TYR A 312 11.98 11.99 24.64
CA TYR A 312 11.72 11.50 23.29
C TYR A 312 12.89 10.63 22.85
N ALA A 313 12.64 9.34 22.68
CA ALA A 313 13.68 8.38 22.34
C ALA A 313 13.21 7.37 21.28
N GLN A 314 14.14 6.83 20.55
CA GLN A 314 13.93 5.76 19.58
C GLN A 314 14.53 4.46 20.12
N VAL A 315 13.81 3.36 19.99
CA VAL A 315 14.29 2.02 20.32
C VAL A 315 15.30 1.58 19.27
N LYS A 316 16.54 1.32 19.68
CA LYS A 316 17.63 0.89 18.80
C LYS A 316 17.83 -0.61 18.79
N GLU A 317 17.68 -1.23 19.95
CA GLU A 317 17.87 -2.68 20.11
C GLU A 317 16.83 -3.22 21.09
N VAL A 318 16.36 -4.40 20.85
CA VAL A 318 15.47 -5.16 21.74
C VAL A 318 16.03 -6.57 21.90
N ALA A 319 16.25 -7.00 23.15
CA ALA A 319 16.74 -8.33 23.45
C ALA A 319 16.05 -8.86 24.72
N ALA A 320 15.18 -9.84 24.56
CA ALA A 320 14.42 -10.49 25.63
C ALA A 320 13.80 -9.48 26.62
N ASN A 321 14.46 -9.23 27.76
CA ASN A 321 13.97 -8.35 28.83
C ASN A 321 14.74 -7.03 28.92
N THR A 322 15.51 -6.67 27.88
CA THR A 322 16.31 -5.45 27.80
C THR A 322 16.06 -4.73 26.49
N ALA A 323 16.10 -3.39 26.51
CA ALA A 323 16.05 -2.56 25.31
C ALA A 323 17.04 -1.39 25.44
N VAL A 324 17.53 -0.93 24.29
CA VAL A 324 18.36 0.25 24.18
C VAL A 324 17.55 1.37 23.52
N LEU A 325 17.39 2.46 24.25
CA LEU A 325 16.73 3.68 23.81
C LEU A 325 17.79 4.73 23.47
N ALA A 326 17.65 5.45 22.38
CA ALA A 326 18.50 6.59 22.03
C ALA A 326 17.67 7.86 21.94
N THR A 327 18.12 8.95 22.56
CA THR A 327 17.48 10.26 22.38
C THR A 327 17.50 10.65 20.90
N ILE A 328 16.42 11.25 20.44
CA ILE A 328 16.27 11.63 19.04
C ILE A 328 16.74 13.06 18.78
N ARG A 329 17.01 13.37 17.52
CA ARG A 329 17.30 14.72 17.08
C ARG A 329 16.02 15.56 17.09
N ASP A 330 16.12 16.78 17.64
CA ASP A 330 15.00 17.72 17.64
C ASP A 330 14.97 18.53 16.34
N TYR A 331 14.03 18.18 15.46
CA TYR A 331 13.77 18.90 14.21
C TYR A 331 12.74 20.03 14.37
N SER A 332 12.20 20.28 15.57
CA SER A 332 11.36 21.46 15.82
C SER A 332 12.20 22.75 15.87
N HIS A 333 13.48 22.60 16.20
CA HIS A 333 14.39 23.71 16.28
C HIS A 333 14.88 24.13 14.87
N HIS A 334 14.79 25.42 14.55
CA HIS A 334 15.12 25.98 13.23
C HIS A 334 16.55 25.63 12.72
N LYS A 335 17.52 25.39 13.60
CA LYS A 335 18.88 24.97 13.24
C LYS A 335 18.95 23.55 12.64
N ASN A 336 17.96 22.73 12.94
CA ASN A 336 17.89 21.34 12.50
C ASN A 336 16.85 21.16 11.38
N ASN A 337 16.47 22.24 10.69
CA ASN A 337 15.52 22.14 9.59
C ASN A 337 16.00 21.18 8.50
N VAL A 338 15.05 20.59 7.78
CA VAL A 338 15.27 19.72 6.63
C VAL A 338 14.70 20.45 5.41
N TRP A 339 15.55 20.90 4.52
CA TRP A 339 15.16 21.71 3.36
C TRP A 339 14.26 22.91 3.71
N GLY A 340 14.58 23.62 4.80
CA GLY A 340 13.79 24.74 5.30
C GLY A 340 12.56 24.37 6.15
N ILE A 341 12.22 23.08 6.26
CA ILE A 341 11.08 22.59 7.05
C ILE A 341 11.53 22.20 8.45
N THR A 342 10.73 22.60 9.44
CA THR A 342 10.85 22.17 10.84
C THR A 342 9.62 21.38 11.25
N ALA A 343 9.80 20.45 12.18
CA ALA A 343 8.68 19.72 12.77
C ALA A 343 7.80 20.65 13.61
N ARG A 344 6.50 20.60 13.41
CA ARG A 344 5.51 21.41 14.15
C ARG A 344 4.90 20.67 15.34
N ASN A 345 4.98 19.36 15.31
CA ASN A 345 4.50 18.49 16.37
C ASN A 345 5.45 17.28 16.57
N ARG A 346 5.17 16.49 17.59
CA ARG A 346 5.98 15.34 18.00
C ARG A 346 6.05 14.29 16.89
N GLU A 347 4.92 13.94 16.29
CA GLU A 347 4.84 12.90 15.26
C GLU A 347 5.63 13.30 14.01
N GLN A 348 5.60 14.56 13.60
CA GLN A 348 6.44 15.08 12.51
C GLN A 348 7.93 15.03 12.86
N ASN A 349 8.29 15.28 14.14
CA ASN A 349 9.67 15.12 14.59
C ASN A 349 10.11 13.65 14.50
N PHE A 350 9.26 12.71 14.89
CA PHE A 350 9.54 11.28 14.76
C PHE A 350 9.67 10.87 13.29
N ALA A 351 8.76 11.34 12.42
CA ALA A 351 8.83 11.09 10.99
C ALA A 351 10.14 11.56 10.38
N LEU A 352 10.61 12.78 10.70
CA LEU A 352 11.89 13.29 10.22
C LEU A 352 13.08 12.47 10.72
N ASN A 353 13.05 11.97 11.97
CA ASN A 353 14.10 11.09 12.47
C ASN A 353 14.17 9.76 11.71
N LEU A 354 13.04 9.17 11.30
CA LEU A 354 13.01 7.97 10.45
C LEU A 354 13.46 8.27 9.03
N LEU A 355 12.91 9.32 8.43
CA LEU A 355 13.19 9.68 7.05
C LEU A 355 14.66 10.03 6.84
N MET A 356 15.27 10.80 7.76
CA MET A 356 16.67 11.21 7.70
C MET A 356 17.66 10.11 8.11
N ASN A 357 17.19 9.02 8.72
CA ASN A 357 18.07 7.90 9.09
C ASN A 357 18.46 7.08 7.84
N PRO A 358 19.73 7.03 7.45
CA PRO A 358 20.18 6.25 6.29
C PRO A 358 20.05 4.74 6.47
N ASP A 359 20.00 4.24 7.73
CA ASP A 359 19.87 2.81 8.03
C ASP A 359 18.42 2.29 7.87
N CYS A 360 17.45 3.18 7.71
CA CYS A 360 16.06 2.82 7.42
C CYS A 360 15.84 2.80 5.91
N ASP A 361 15.82 1.61 5.32
CA ASP A 361 15.58 1.42 3.88
C ASP A 361 14.09 1.57 3.52
N PHE A 362 13.20 1.29 4.47
CA PHE A 362 11.76 1.39 4.31
C PHE A 362 11.12 2.24 5.41
N VAL A 363 10.36 3.26 5.01
CA VAL A 363 9.62 4.12 5.96
C VAL A 363 8.16 4.21 5.52
N SER A 364 7.22 4.02 6.44
CA SER A 364 5.80 4.25 6.21
C SER A 364 5.27 5.38 7.08
N LEU A 365 4.58 6.35 6.46
CA LEU A 365 3.92 7.47 7.13
C LEU A 365 2.43 7.38 6.88
N LEU A 366 1.67 7.13 7.92
CA LEU A 366 0.21 7.14 7.89
C LEU A 366 -0.34 8.43 8.50
N GLY A 367 -1.59 8.72 8.22
CA GLY A 367 -2.34 9.78 8.87
C GLY A 367 -3.27 10.53 7.92
N PRO A 368 -4.20 11.35 8.46
CA PRO A 368 -5.16 12.09 7.66
C PRO A 368 -4.50 13.10 6.71
N ALA A 369 -5.25 13.58 5.74
CA ALA A 369 -4.78 14.61 4.82
C ALA A 369 -4.37 15.88 5.59
N GLY A 370 -3.34 16.60 5.13
CA GLY A 370 -2.86 17.84 5.76
C GLY A 370 -1.92 17.64 6.96
N THR A 371 -1.51 16.41 7.31
CA THR A 371 -0.52 16.15 8.37
C THR A 371 0.93 16.40 7.94
N GLY A 372 1.15 16.72 6.65
CA GLY A 372 2.46 17.06 6.10
C GLY A 372 3.27 15.88 5.58
N LYS A 373 2.70 14.67 5.44
CA LYS A 373 3.40 13.46 4.97
C LYS A 373 4.25 13.69 3.73
N THR A 374 3.61 14.17 2.67
CA THR A 374 4.26 14.39 1.37
C THR A 374 5.32 15.49 1.45
N LEU A 375 5.04 16.58 2.18
CA LEU A 375 5.97 17.68 2.39
C LEU A 375 7.25 17.21 3.12
N LEU A 376 7.10 16.44 4.20
CA LEU A 376 8.24 15.89 4.97
C LEU A 376 9.07 14.91 4.14
N ALA A 377 8.40 14.04 3.37
CA ALA A 377 9.06 13.07 2.51
C ALA A 377 9.86 13.74 1.40
N VAL A 378 9.27 14.74 0.71
CA VAL A 378 9.95 15.48 -0.38
C VAL A 378 11.08 16.34 0.17
N ALA A 379 10.91 17.05 1.29
CA ALA A 379 11.97 17.82 1.94
C ALA A 379 13.19 16.94 2.27
N THR A 380 12.93 15.77 2.85
CA THR A 380 13.99 14.81 3.17
C THR A 380 14.66 14.23 1.94
N ALA A 381 13.88 13.90 0.91
CA ALA A 381 14.40 13.38 -0.36
C ALA A 381 15.32 14.40 -1.03
N LEU A 382 14.95 15.68 -1.05
CA LEU A 382 15.77 16.76 -1.58
C LEU A 382 17.07 16.93 -0.79
N THR A 383 17.01 16.97 0.54
CA THR A 383 18.20 17.04 1.40
C THR A 383 19.14 15.86 1.12
N GLN A 384 18.61 14.65 1.08
CA GLN A 384 19.44 13.44 0.90
C GLN A 384 19.94 13.24 -0.54
N THR A 385 19.29 13.85 -1.53
CA THR A 385 19.73 13.76 -2.93
C THR A 385 20.64 14.92 -3.33
N LEU A 386 20.33 16.15 -2.94
CA LEU A 386 21.05 17.33 -3.38
C LEU A 386 22.17 17.78 -2.42
N GLU A 387 21.92 17.72 -1.09
CA GLU A 387 22.88 18.18 -0.09
C GLU A 387 23.85 17.05 0.31
N THR A 388 23.33 15.90 0.78
CA THR A 388 24.18 14.79 1.25
C THR A 388 24.58 13.81 0.17
N ARG A 389 23.90 13.83 -0.99
CA ARG A 389 24.19 12.98 -2.17
C ARG A 389 24.15 11.48 -1.89
N LEU A 390 23.31 11.06 -0.95
CA LEU A 390 23.09 9.65 -0.64
C LEU A 390 22.34 8.94 -1.77
N TYR A 391 21.41 9.64 -2.42
CA TYR A 391 20.62 9.11 -3.54
C TYR A 391 20.91 9.89 -4.81
N SER A 392 20.83 9.22 -5.96
CA SER A 392 21.09 9.83 -7.25
C SER A 392 19.91 10.65 -7.78
N ASP A 393 18.69 10.15 -7.57
CA ASP A 393 17.44 10.77 -8.01
C ASP A 393 16.29 10.42 -7.07
N ILE A 394 15.23 11.20 -7.16
CA ILE A 394 13.96 11.00 -6.45
C ILE A 394 12.96 10.47 -7.45
N ILE A 395 12.32 9.36 -7.14
CA ILE A 395 11.22 8.82 -7.93
C ILE A 395 9.95 8.95 -7.11
N ILE A 396 8.91 9.54 -7.69
CA ILE A 396 7.60 9.66 -7.07
C ILE A 396 6.60 8.87 -7.90
N THR A 397 5.86 8.00 -7.25
CA THR A 397 4.72 7.29 -7.84
C THR A 397 3.51 7.47 -6.95
N ARG A 398 2.34 7.52 -7.54
CA ARG A 398 1.07 7.58 -6.83
C ARG A 398 0.20 6.40 -7.23
N ALA A 399 -0.47 5.80 -6.26
CA ALA A 399 -1.52 4.84 -6.53
C ALA A 399 -2.73 5.61 -7.10
N THR A 400 -2.98 5.46 -8.39
CA THR A 400 -4.13 6.08 -9.06
C THR A 400 -5.28 5.10 -9.11
N VAL A 401 -6.42 5.52 -8.59
CA VAL A 401 -7.71 4.87 -8.82
C VAL A 401 -8.42 5.68 -9.89
N PRO A 402 -8.84 5.08 -11.00
CA PRO A 402 -9.65 5.81 -11.99
C PRO A 402 -10.97 6.22 -11.31
N VAL A 403 -11.17 7.52 -11.16
CA VAL A 403 -12.43 8.10 -10.68
C VAL A 403 -13.37 8.22 -11.89
N GLY A 404 -14.33 7.29 -12.00
CA GLY A 404 -15.28 7.24 -13.13
C GLY A 404 -14.98 6.12 -14.12
N ASP A 405 -15.84 6.00 -15.14
CA ASP A 405 -15.66 5.09 -16.26
C ASP A 405 -14.24 5.21 -16.79
N ASP A 406 -13.60 4.07 -16.98
CA ASP A 406 -12.22 3.91 -17.42
C ASP A 406 -11.81 5.09 -18.31
N ILE A 407 -10.93 5.98 -17.81
CA ILE A 407 -10.40 7.07 -18.62
C ILE A 407 -9.62 6.36 -19.72
N GLY A 408 -10.38 5.90 -20.72
CA GLY A 408 -9.91 5.14 -21.84
C GLY A 408 -8.67 5.82 -22.39
N PHE A 409 -7.82 5.06 -22.97
CA PHE A 409 -6.60 5.40 -23.68
C PHE A 409 -6.48 6.91 -23.99
N LEU A 410 -6.14 7.74 -23.00
CA LEU A 410 -5.78 9.13 -23.26
C LEU A 410 -4.53 9.08 -24.15
N PRO A 411 -4.60 9.58 -25.40
CA PRO A 411 -3.41 9.74 -26.22
C PRO A 411 -2.49 10.74 -25.50
N GLY A 412 -1.20 10.43 -25.41
CA GLY A 412 -0.23 11.31 -24.79
C GLY A 412 0.93 10.55 -24.15
N THR A 413 1.99 11.28 -23.85
CA THR A 413 3.16 10.78 -23.13
C THR A 413 2.81 10.41 -21.67
N GLU A 414 3.66 9.63 -21.00
CA GLU A 414 3.49 9.30 -19.58
C GLU A 414 3.39 10.57 -18.72
N GLU A 415 4.18 11.59 -19.05
CA GLU A 415 4.21 12.87 -18.35
C GLU A 415 2.90 13.63 -18.49
N GLU A 416 2.30 13.65 -19.67
CA GLU A 416 0.99 14.29 -19.91
C GLU A 416 -0.14 13.60 -19.13
N LYS A 417 -0.11 12.27 -19.02
CA LYS A 417 -1.07 11.50 -18.21
C LYS A 417 -0.92 11.72 -16.72
N MET A 418 0.28 12.05 -16.27
CA MET A 418 0.59 12.33 -14.86
C MET A 418 0.46 13.82 -14.50
N ALA A 419 0.23 14.71 -15.49
CA ALA A 419 0.13 16.16 -15.30
C ALA A 419 -0.85 16.62 -14.21
N PRO A 420 -2.05 16.01 -14.03
CA PRO A 420 -2.96 16.43 -12.95
C PRO A 420 -2.37 16.25 -11.54
N TRP A 421 -1.44 15.31 -11.37
CA TRP A 421 -0.79 15.07 -10.07
C TRP A 421 0.49 15.88 -9.89
N MET A 422 1.03 16.45 -10.98
CA MET A 422 2.15 17.38 -10.92
C MET A 422 1.81 18.62 -10.11
N GLY A 423 0.58 19.16 -10.22
CA GLY A 423 0.14 20.34 -9.49
C GLY A 423 0.31 20.20 -7.98
N ALA A 424 -0.18 19.11 -7.38
CA ALA A 424 -0.05 18.89 -5.94
C ALA A 424 1.42 18.74 -5.48
N LEU A 425 2.30 18.23 -6.33
CA LEU A 425 3.74 18.19 -6.06
C LEU A 425 4.36 19.58 -6.21
N GLU A 426 3.97 20.34 -7.24
CA GLU A 426 4.46 21.70 -7.48
C GLU A 426 4.10 22.64 -6.32
N ASP A 427 2.88 22.53 -5.77
CA ASP A 427 2.46 23.27 -4.57
C ASP A 427 3.39 22.97 -3.38
N ASN A 428 3.74 21.68 -3.17
CA ASN A 428 4.70 21.31 -2.12
C ASN A 428 6.10 21.85 -2.40
N LEU A 429 6.56 21.84 -3.65
CA LEU A 429 7.87 22.38 -4.04
C LEU A 429 7.91 23.90 -3.88
N GLU A 430 6.82 24.60 -4.14
CA GLU A 430 6.72 26.05 -3.91
C GLU A 430 6.85 26.38 -2.42
N VAL A 431 6.14 25.67 -1.54
CA VAL A 431 6.27 25.80 -0.08
C VAL A 431 7.71 25.55 0.37
N LEU A 432 8.35 24.51 -0.14
CA LEU A 432 9.73 24.17 0.17
C LEU A 432 10.73 25.24 -0.32
N HIS A 433 10.44 25.84 -1.47
CA HIS A 433 11.26 26.91 -2.02
C HIS A 433 11.16 28.20 -1.19
N LEU A 434 9.95 28.56 -0.72
CA LEU A 434 9.73 29.70 0.17
C LEU A 434 10.42 29.50 1.51
N GLY A 435 10.37 28.31 2.08
CA GLY A 435 11.04 27.95 3.33
C GLY A 435 12.57 28.07 3.27
N ALA A 436 13.18 27.61 2.19
CA ALA A 436 14.63 27.68 1.98
C ALA A 436 15.15 29.12 1.81
N ASN A 437 14.35 30.02 1.26
CA ASN A 437 14.74 31.41 1.02
C ASN A 437 14.64 32.31 2.26
N ASN A 438 13.76 32.03 3.19
CA ASN A 438 13.62 32.79 4.43
C ASN A 438 14.86 32.68 5.35
N GLN A 439 15.74 31.74 5.10
CA GLN A 439 16.97 31.55 5.90
C GLN A 439 18.18 32.31 5.36
N LYS A 440 18.19 32.69 4.09
CA LYS A 440 19.23 33.56 3.52
C LYS A 440 18.74 34.99 3.63
N GLY A 441 18.94 35.60 4.80
CA GLY A 441 18.47 36.95 5.16
C GLY A 441 18.66 37.99 4.05
N GLY A 442 17.57 38.58 3.65
CA GLY A 442 17.30 39.87 3.07
C GLY A 442 18.36 40.52 2.17
N SER A 443 18.17 40.43 0.87
CA SER A 443 18.44 41.54 -0.04
C SER A 443 17.64 41.34 -1.31
N SER A 444 16.68 42.22 -1.54
CA SER A 444 15.85 42.28 -2.75
C SER A 444 16.66 42.87 -3.91
N ASN A 445 17.32 42.07 -4.70
CA ASN A 445 17.89 42.48 -5.98
C ASN A 445 17.57 41.45 -7.07
N SER A 446 17.34 41.92 -8.28
CA SER A 446 16.97 41.20 -9.51
C SER A 446 17.85 40.02 -9.90
N SER A 447 19.01 39.84 -9.28
CA SER A 447 19.88 38.65 -9.40
C SER A 447 19.30 37.40 -8.70
N THR A 448 18.28 37.56 -7.86
CA THR A 448 17.67 36.49 -7.05
C THR A 448 16.69 35.64 -7.89
N GLU A 449 16.04 36.20 -8.91
CA GLU A 449 15.09 35.45 -9.75
C GLU A 449 15.77 34.42 -10.66
N ASN A 450 16.91 34.79 -11.26
CA ASN A 450 17.69 33.84 -12.08
C ASN A 450 18.27 32.70 -11.22
N SER A 451 18.68 32.98 -10.00
CA SER A 451 19.15 31.98 -9.04
C SER A 451 18.01 31.05 -8.57
N ARG A 452 16.79 31.58 -8.44
CA ARG A 452 15.57 30.83 -8.11
C ARG A 452 15.20 29.85 -9.22
N ASN A 453 15.15 30.33 -10.46
CA ASN A 453 14.82 29.50 -11.62
C ASN A 453 15.84 28.36 -11.79
N SER A 454 17.12 28.63 -11.63
CA SER A 454 18.18 27.62 -11.71
C SER A 454 18.06 26.53 -10.63
N THR A 455 17.67 26.91 -9.40
CA THR A 455 17.46 25.95 -8.30
C THR A 455 16.24 25.08 -8.57
N MET A 456 15.14 25.66 -9.04
CA MET A 456 13.91 24.89 -9.40
C MET A 456 14.16 23.93 -10.57
N GLU A 457 14.94 24.37 -11.57
CA GLU A 457 15.32 23.51 -12.69
C GLU A 457 16.20 22.33 -12.23
N LEU A 458 17.14 22.58 -11.32
CA LEU A 458 17.94 21.52 -10.69
C LEU A 458 17.06 20.52 -9.92
N ILE A 459 16.10 21.00 -9.11
CA ILE A 459 15.17 20.17 -8.37
C ILE A 459 14.35 19.31 -9.34
N ARG A 460 13.75 19.94 -10.37
CA ARG A 460 12.96 19.23 -11.40
C ARG A 460 13.80 18.20 -12.15
N SER A 461 15.07 18.46 -12.41
CA SER A 461 15.96 17.49 -13.08
C SER A 461 16.23 16.23 -12.24
N LYS A 462 16.05 16.32 -10.90
CA LYS A 462 16.29 15.21 -9.97
C LYS A 462 15.02 14.45 -9.59
N ILE A 463 13.85 15.01 -9.83
CA ILE A 463 12.56 14.38 -9.53
C ILE A 463 12.03 13.73 -10.81
N GLN A 464 11.72 12.46 -10.74
CA GLN A 464 11.08 11.69 -11.80
C GLN A 464 9.73 11.17 -11.31
N ILE A 465 8.66 11.57 -11.97
CA ILE A 465 7.34 11.02 -11.70
C ILE A 465 7.10 9.85 -12.64
N LYS A 466 6.74 8.70 -12.09
CA LYS A 466 6.54 7.47 -12.86
C LYS A 466 5.25 6.78 -12.46
N SER A 467 4.49 6.33 -13.43
CA SER A 467 3.35 5.46 -13.15
C SER A 467 3.82 4.08 -12.72
N MET A 468 3.03 3.41 -11.88
CA MET A 468 3.34 2.06 -11.38
C MET A 468 3.52 1.03 -12.50
N SER A 469 2.83 1.22 -13.63
CA SER A 469 2.93 0.32 -14.79
C SER A 469 4.34 0.29 -15.38
N PHE A 470 5.02 1.43 -15.43
CA PHE A 470 6.38 1.56 -15.96
C PHE A 470 7.48 1.19 -14.97
N MET A 471 7.13 1.02 -13.71
CA MET A 471 8.07 0.55 -12.68
C MET A 471 8.28 -0.97 -12.73
N ARG A 472 7.41 -1.70 -13.42
CA ARG A 472 7.53 -3.17 -13.56
C ARG A 472 8.73 -3.54 -14.43
N GLY A 473 9.47 -4.58 -14.04
CA GLY A 473 10.64 -5.07 -14.78
C GLY A 473 11.93 -4.25 -14.59
N ARG A 474 11.91 -3.19 -13.77
CA ARG A 474 13.10 -2.37 -13.46
C ARG A 474 13.52 -2.55 -12.02
N THR A 475 14.81 -2.49 -11.74
CA THR A 475 15.37 -2.43 -10.38
C THR A 475 15.84 -1.00 -10.12
N PHE A 476 15.54 -0.47 -8.94
CA PHE A 476 15.98 0.86 -8.51
C PHE A 476 17.28 0.73 -7.73
N LEU A 477 18.30 1.48 -8.14
CA LEU A 477 19.60 1.50 -7.49
C LEU A 477 19.92 2.92 -7.03
N ASN A 478 20.29 3.11 -5.77
CA ASN A 478 20.62 4.40 -5.18
C ASN A 478 19.53 5.46 -5.41
N LYS A 479 18.25 5.09 -5.29
CA LYS A 479 17.12 5.98 -5.51
C LYS A 479 16.36 6.24 -4.20
N PHE A 480 15.79 7.43 -4.09
CA PHE A 480 14.78 7.72 -3.08
C PHE A 480 13.39 7.58 -3.73
N LEU A 481 12.65 6.55 -3.37
CA LEU A 481 11.35 6.23 -3.97
C LEU A 481 10.23 6.63 -3.00
N ILE A 482 9.34 7.51 -3.43
CA ILE A 482 8.13 7.89 -2.70
C ILE A 482 6.93 7.22 -3.38
N ILE A 483 6.15 6.48 -2.61
CA ILE A 483 4.88 5.87 -3.03
C ILE A 483 3.76 6.62 -2.30
N ASP A 484 3.07 7.49 -3.02
CA ASP A 484 1.96 8.30 -2.48
C ASP A 484 0.62 7.57 -2.65
N GLU A 485 -0.36 7.86 -1.77
CA GLU A 485 -1.67 7.18 -1.69
C GLU A 485 -1.56 5.65 -1.62
N ALA A 486 -0.55 5.17 -0.90
CA ALA A 486 -0.19 3.75 -0.85
C ALA A 486 -1.30 2.85 -0.27
N GLN A 487 -2.29 3.42 0.47
CA GLN A 487 -3.46 2.68 0.95
C GLN A 487 -4.32 2.11 -0.19
N ASN A 488 -4.24 2.70 -1.39
CA ASN A 488 -4.97 2.25 -2.57
C ASN A 488 -4.30 1.07 -3.30
N LEU A 489 -3.17 0.57 -2.79
CA LEU A 489 -2.47 -0.58 -3.34
C LEU A 489 -2.93 -1.87 -2.69
N THR A 490 -3.08 -2.92 -3.51
CA THR A 490 -3.23 -4.27 -2.99
C THR A 490 -1.90 -4.78 -2.41
N PRO A 491 -1.89 -5.77 -1.49
CA PRO A 491 -0.67 -6.40 -0.97
C PRO A 491 0.25 -6.92 -2.08
N LYS A 492 -0.31 -7.44 -3.16
CA LYS A 492 0.43 -7.93 -4.32
C LYS A 492 1.13 -6.82 -5.11
N GLN A 493 0.45 -5.68 -5.30
CA GLN A 493 1.03 -4.50 -5.94
C GLN A 493 2.15 -3.93 -5.07
N MET A 494 1.91 -3.77 -3.77
CA MET A 494 2.91 -3.30 -2.81
C MET A 494 4.14 -4.21 -2.81
N LYS A 495 3.98 -5.52 -2.68
CA LYS A 495 5.07 -6.51 -2.79
C LYS A 495 5.85 -6.34 -4.09
N THR A 496 5.16 -6.12 -5.22
CA THR A 496 5.81 -5.95 -6.52
C THR A 496 6.68 -4.70 -6.55
N LEU A 497 6.28 -3.59 -5.93
CA LEU A 497 7.07 -2.36 -5.86
C LEU A 497 8.26 -2.50 -4.91
N VAL A 498 8.03 -2.98 -3.70
CA VAL A 498 9.07 -3.11 -2.67
C VAL A 498 10.19 -4.04 -3.10
N THR A 499 9.85 -5.16 -3.77
CA THR A 499 10.87 -6.11 -4.29
C THR A 499 11.71 -5.55 -5.46
N ARG A 500 11.46 -4.33 -5.93
CA ARG A 500 12.27 -3.64 -6.94
C ARG A 500 13.36 -2.76 -6.33
N ALA A 501 13.36 -2.59 -5.01
CA ALA A 501 14.45 -1.92 -4.33
C ALA A 501 15.76 -2.71 -4.53
N GLY A 502 16.72 -2.08 -5.17
CA GLY A 502 18.08 -2.57 -5.24
C GLY A 502 18.98 -1.88 -4.21
N PRO A 503 20.26 -2.20 -4.15
CA PRO A 503 21.19 -1.62 -3.19
C PRO A 503 21.13 -0.08 -3.14
N GLY A 504 21.18 0.47 -1.94
CA GLY A 504 21.17 1.90 -1.69
C GLY A 504 19.85 2.61 -2.00
N THR A 505 18.74 1.89 -2.12
CA THR A 505 17.42 2.49 -2.37
C THR A 505 16.63 2.59 -1.08
N LYS A 506 16.07 3.76 -0.82
CA LYS A 506 15.10 4.00 0.24
C LYS A 506 13.69 4.08 -0.35
N ILE A 507 12.73 3.40 0.27
CA ILE A 507 11.31 3.46 -0.08
C ILE A 507 10.54 4.15 1.04
N VAL A 508 9.73 5.14 0.67
CA VAL A 508 8.83 5.85 1.58
C VAL A 508 7.40 5.69 1.09
N CYS A 509 6.57 5.03 1.90
CA CYS A 509 5.14 4.87 1.62
C CYS A 509 4.33 5.89 2.42
N LEU A 510 3.48 6.64 1.73
CA LEU A 510 2.60 7.65 2.31
C LEU A 510 1.16 7.23 2.09
N GLY A 511 0.31 7.39 3.10
CA GLY A 511 -1.10 7.04 2.94
C GLY A 511 -2.02 7.47 4.07
N ASN A 512 -3.32 7.32 3.80
CA ASN A 512 -4.40 7.51 4.76
C ASN A 512 -5.40 6.36 4.64
N LEU A 513 -5.50 5.50 5.65
CA LEU A 513 -6.37 4.31 5.60
C LEU A 513 -7.85 4.67 5.55
N SER A 514 -8.25 5.83 6.08
CA SER A 514 -9.64 6.31 5.98
C SER A 514 -10.04 6.79 4.57
N GLN A 515 -9.08 6.90 3.64
CA GLN A 515 -9.29 7.34 2.26
C GLN A 515 -8.89 6.25 1.26
N ILE A 516 -9.55 5.11 1.34
CA ILE A 516 -9.37 4.01 0.37
C ILE A 516 -10.42 4.16 -0.72
N ASP A 517 -9.98 4.51 -1.93
CA ASP A 517 -10.83 4.69 -3.10
C ASP A 517 -10.89 3.43 -3.99
N THR A 518 -9.96 2.47 -3.77
CA THR A 518 -9.90 1.24 -4.57
C THR A 518 -11.07 0.33 -4.20
N PRO A 519 -11.93 -0.06 -5.17
CA PRO A 519 -13.04 -0.96 -4.92
C PRO A 519 -12.61 -2.25 -4.23
N TYR A 520 -13.43 -2.71 -3.28
CA TYR A 520 -13.24 -3.96 -2.50
C TYR A 520 -11.99 -4.00 -1.62
N LEU A 521 -11.22 -2.92 -1.53
CA LEU A 521 -10.11 -2.81 -0.61
C LEU A 521 -10.62 -2.19 0.70
N THR A 522 -10.17 -2.74 1.81
CA THR A 522 -10.49 -2.28 3.17
C THR A 522 -9.21 -1.85 3.89
N GLU A 523 -9.33 -1.20 5.03
CA GLU A 523 -8.20 -0.83 5.87
C GLU A 523 -7.34 -2.05 6.22
N GLY A 524 -7.95 -3.16 6.61
CA GLY A 524 -7.27 -4.41 6.96
C GLY A 524 -6.65 -5.14 5.76
N SER A 525 -7.14 -4.93 4.53
CA SER A 525 -6.66 -5.60 3.31
C SER A 525 -5.77 -4.72 2.44
N SER A 526 -5.55 -3.46 2.84
CA SER A 526 -4.66 -2.53 2.14
C SER A 526 -3.21 -3.04 2.09
N GLY A 527 -2.56 -2.83 0.96
CA GLY A 527 -1.12 -3.10 0.82
C GLY A 527 -0.26 -2.28 1.78
N LEU A 528 -0.72 -1.12 2.19
CA LEU A 528 -0.05 -0.29 3.19
C LEU A 528 -0.12 -0.94 4.58
N THR A 529 -1.30 -1.37 5.03
CA THR A 529 -1.48 -2.13 6.27
C THR A 529 -0.63 -3.40 6.27
N TYR A 530 -0.64 -4.11 5.13
CA TYR A 530 0.17 -5.33 4.96
C TYR A 530 1.66 -5.09 5.20
N VAL A 531 2.25 -4.02 4.65
CA VAL A 531 3.69 -3.77 4.84
C VAL A 531 4.01 -3.21 6.22
N VAL A 532 3.13 -2.43 6.84
CA VAL A 532 3.31 -1.96 8.22
C VAL A 532 3.39 -3.14 9.17
N ASP A 533 2.45 -4.09 9.08
CA ASP A 533 2.45 -5.29 9.92
C ASP A 533 3.68 -6.18 9.67
N ARG A 534 3.98 -6.48 8.40
CA ARG A 534 5.06 -7.41 8.06
C ARG A 534 6.47 -6.87 8.28
N PHE A 535 6.64 -5.55 8.25
CA PHE A 535 7.94 -4.91 8.45
C PHE A 535 8.15 -4.44 9.89
N MET A 536 7.12 -4.56 10.74
CA MET A 536 7.24 -4.26 12.17
C MET A 536 8.38 -5.08 12.80
N GLY A 537 9.29 -4.39 13.47
CA GLY A 537 10.46 -5.01 14.11
C GLY A 537 11.63 -5.33 13.19
N TRP A 538 11.53 -5.11 11.87
CA TRP A 538 12.72 -5.20 11.01
C TRP A 538 13.63 -4.00 11.23
N PRO A 539 14.95 -4.18 11.53
CA PRO A 539 15.85 -3.09 11.91
C PRO A 539 16.00 -1.97 10.87
N HIS A 540 15.72 -2.28 9.59
CA HIS A 540 15.83 -1.32 8.48
C HIS A 540 14.47 -0.75 8.04
N SER A 541 13.43 -0.91 8.85
CA SER A 541 12.14 -0.29 8.62
C SER A 541 11.74 0.64 9.76
N GLY A 542 10.91 1.63 9.45
CA GLY A 542 10.30 2.51 10.44
C GLY A 542 8.88 2.87 10.03
N HIS A 543 8.03 3.04 11.03
CA HIS A 543 6.65 3.45 10.84
C HIS A 543 6.30 4.56 11.81
N ILE A 544 5.44 5.49 11.38
CA ILE A 544 4.81 6.47 12.24
C ILE A 544 3.45 6.90 11.71
N THR A 545 2.46 6.96 12.60
CA THR A 545 1.15 7.52 12.32
C THR A 545 1.11 8.97 12.80
N LEU A 546 0.88 9.91 11.89
CA LEU A 546 0.71 11.32 12.18
C LEU A 546 -0.76 11.58 12.51
N GLN A 547 -1.06 11.92 13.74
CA GLN A 547 -2.45 12.08 14.21
C GLN A 547 -2.99 13.49 13.97
N ARG A 548 -2.13 14.54 14.03
CA ARG A 548 -2.55 15.94 13.93
C ARG A 548 -2.17 16.56 12.60
N GLY A 549 -3.18 17.06 11.89
CA GLY A 549 -3.00 17.92 10.73
C GLY A 549 -2.81 19.38 11.16
N GLU A 550 -1.88 20.08 10.54
CA GLU A 550 -1.70 21.52 10.66
C GLU A 550 -2.53 22.21 9.58
N ARG A 551 -3.85 22.21 9.75
CA ARG A 551 -4.80 22.74 8.77
C ARG A 551 -5.24 24.15 9.12
N SER A 552 -5.92 24.81 8.17
CA SER A 552 -6.65 26.04 8.46
C SER A 552 -7.89 25.75 9.30
N ARG A 553 -8.34 26.73 10.08
CA ARG A 553 -9.60 26.64 10.86
C ARG A 553 -10.79 26.15 10.03
N LEU A 554 -10.82 26.50 8.74
CA LEU A 554 -11.88 26.08 7.82
C LEU A 554 -11.77 24.57 7.51
N ALA A 555 -10.55 24.08 7.26
CA ALA A 555 -10.33 22.68 6.92
C ALA A 555 -10.55 21.76 8.13
N ASP A 556 -10.19 22.21 9.34
CA ASP A 556 -10.49 21.48 10.57
C ASP A 556 -11.99 21.39 10.81
N TYR A 557 -12.69 22.53 10.73
CA TYR A 557 -14.14 22.54 10.88
C TYR A 557 -14.88 21.69 9.82
N ALA A 558 -14.42 21.74 8.58
CA ALA A 558 -15.02 20.93 7.51
C ALA A 558 -14.81 19.41 7.74
N ASN A 559 -13.67 19.02 8.29
CA ASN A 559 -13.40 17.61 8.62
C ASN A 559 -14.30 17.08 9.77
N ASP A 560 -14.70 17.96 10.68
CA ASP A 560 -15.55 17.60 11.82
C ASP A 560 -17.06 17.71 11.51
N ALA A 561 -17.41 18.54 10.53
CA ALA A 561 -18.81 18.90 10.24
C ALA A 561 -19.39 18.20 9.00
N LEU A 562 -18.56 17.69 8.10
CA LEU A 562 -18.92 17.01 6.85
C LEU A 562 -18.56 15.54 6.86
#